data_bb263019ae6f88c8cfa2d180dc132034
#
_entry.id   bb263019ae6f88c8cfa2d180dc132034
#
_cell.length_a   1.000
_cell.length_b   1.000
_cell.length_c   1.000
_cell.angle_alpha   90.00
_cell.angle_beta   90.00
_cell.angle_gamma   90.00
#
_symmetry.space_group_name_H-M   'P 1'
#
loop_
_entity.id
_entity.type
_entity.pdbx_description
1 polymer ?
#
loop_
_entity_poly.entity_id
_entity_poly.type
_entity_poly.pdbx_seq_one_letter_code
_entity_poly.pdbx_strand_id
1 'polypeptide(L)'
;MTLTQAPPTARPPGPAAGRSVPAARRRPLRWQPAWLFAAPSLLILTVFIIYPLTQSFWYSLHDWKIGAESQEWLGLGNYRRMLEDERFWNALRVTAIFAVASLVLQMSIGYAAAAALLRDTWFNRMVRSAFFFPTIVSLASIGLVWRFLLDPSIGLIAGITTALGAEPVSWLQDPDLALPTVIFVSIWKNIGFTMIILLAGLKAVPTHLYEAANLDGATPRQRTWHITLPSIRPTLLFTSMILMINSLQVFDLVYVMTDGGPLFATDTLVTMMFREGFENFDIGYASAIAWVLFALILLLSALQLRLFRYNDVD
;
A
#
# COMPACT_ATOMS: atom_id res chain seq x y z
N MET A 1 2.69 87.78 -38.47
CA MET A 1 3.61 86.72 -38.96
C MET A 1 4.49 86.32 -37.81
N THR A 2 4.14 85.37 -37.04
CA THR A 2 4.93 84.87 -35.88
C THR A 2 5.24 83.42 -36.15
N LEU A 3 6.46 83.07 -36.45
CA LEU A 3 6.99 81.77 -36.70
C LEU A 3 7.17 81.01 -35.36
N THR A 4 6.38 80.00 -35.15
CA THR A 4 6.50 79.06 -33.97
C THR A 4 7.63 78.08 -34.24
N GLN A 5 8.70 78.19 -33.47
CA GLN A 5 9.81 77.22 -33.49
C GLN A 5 9.38 75.92 -32.84
N ALA A 6 9.60 74.76 -33.53
CA ALA A 6 9.41 73.42 -33.01
C ALA A 6 10.47 73.03 -31.94
N PRO A 7 10.15 72.29 -30.90
CA PRO A 7 11.14 71.90 -29.90
C PRO A 7 12.10 70.79 -30.44
N PRO A 8 13.36 70.77 -29.95
CA PRO A 8 14.34 69.75 -30.40
C PRO A 8 14.01 68.35 -30.00
N THR A 9 14.12 67.46 -30.97
CA THR A 9 13.94 66.02 -30.79
C THR A 9 15.00 65.43 -29.86
N ALA A 10 14.56 64.82 -28.75
CA ALA A 10 15.43 64.09 -27.80
C ALA A 10 16.10 62.90 -28.47
N ARG A 11 17.43 62.79 -28.36
CA ARG A 11 18.20 61.64 -28.81
C ARG A 11 17.77 60.38 -28.02
N PRO A 12 17.64 59.19 -28.66
CA PRO A 12 17.40 57.94 -27.95
C PRO A 12 18.59 57.58 -27.04
N PRO A 13 18.36 57.08 -25.85
CA PRO A 13 19.42 56.63 -24.94
C PRO A 13 20.25 55.52 -25.59
N GLY A 14 21.58 55.67 -25.56
CA GLY A 14 22.51 54.66 -26.05
C GLY A 14 22.41 53.35 -25.29
N PRO A 15 22.90 52.22 -25.86
CA PRO A 15 22.77 50.90 -25.25
C PRO A 15 23.41 50.91 -23.87
N ALA A 16 22.62 50.53 -22.86
CA ALA A 16 23.06 50.41 -21.49
C ALA A 16 24.23 49.41 -21.41
N ALA A 17 25.37 49.88 -20.91
CA ALA A 17 26.54 49.06 -20.64
C ALA A 17 26.13 47.83 -19.84
N GLY A 18 26.41 46.63 -20.39
CA GLY A 18 26.08 45.36 -19.79
C GLY A 18 26.58 45.26 -18.35
N ARG A 19 25.66 45.29 -17.40
CA ARG A 19 25.95 44.88 -16.04
C ARG A 19 26.35 43.41 -16.08
N SER A 20 27.64 43.12 -15.95
CA SER A 20 28.16 41.78 -15.70
C SER A 20 27.50 41.25 -14.42
N VAL A 21 26.59 40.29 -14.57
CA VAL A 21 26.04 39.53 -13.46
C VAL A 21 27.22 38.80 -12.82
N PRO A 22 27.54 39.03 -11.53
CA PRO A 22 28.64 38.31 -10.88
C PRO A 22 28.31 36.85 -10.89
N ALA A 23 29.19 36.03 -11.46
CA ALA A 23 29.08 34.57 -11.42
C ALA A 23 28.87 34.12 -9.97
N ALA A 24 27.73 33.52 -9.71
CA ALA A 24 27.41 32.98 -8.39
C ALA A 24 28.52 32.01 -7.98
N ARG A 25 29.44 32.49 -7.13
CA ARG A 25 30.46 31.66 -6.50
C ARG A 25 29.70 30.51 -5.81
N ARG A 26 29.82 29.30 -6.35
CA ARG A 26 29.38 28.07 -5.69
C ARG A 26 30.08 28.03 -4.34
N ARG A 27 29.35 28.39 -3.26
CA ARG A 27 29.84 28.23 -1.89
C ARG A 27 30.12 26.73 -1.70
N PRO A 28 31.33 26.37 -1.24
CA PRO A 28 31.58 24.99 -0.92
C PRO A 28 30.54 24.54 0.12
N LEU A 29 29.94 23.36 -0.11
CA LEU A 29 28.98 22.75 0.80
C LEU A 29 29.62 22.68 2.19
N ARG A 30 29.23 23.58 3.09
CA ARG A 30 29.64 23.52 4.50
C ARG A 30 28.90 22.34 5.14
N TRP A 31 29.64 21.26 5.34
CA TRP A 31 29.20 19.92 5.75
C TRP A 31 28.67 19.82 7.19
N GLN A 32 28.35 20.89 7.92
CA GLN A 32 28.29 20.80 9.36
C GLN A 32 26.92 20.89 10.07
N PRO A 33 25.88 21.63 9.70
CA PRO A 33 24.68 21.60 10.53
C PRO A 33 23.63 20.56 10.11
N ALA A 34 23.55 20.20 8.82
CA ALA A 34 22.51 19.31 8.35
C ALA A 34 22.58 17.89 8.93
N TRP A 35 23.79 17.35 9.05
CA TRP A 35 23.99 16.01 9.64
C TRP A 35 23.72 15.97 11.14
N LEU A 36 23.98 17.06 11.86
CA LEU A 36 23.70 17.15 13.29
C LEU A 36 22.19 17.12 13.57
N PHE A 37 21.39 17.76 12.70
CA PHE A 37 19.92 17.68 12.78
C PHE A 37 19.36 16.31 12.37
N ALA A 38 19.99 15.63 11.41
CA ALA A 38 19.57 14.29 10.99
C ALA A 38 20.08 13.18 11.93
N ALA A 39 21.13 13.42 12.70
CA ALA A 39 21.80 12.40 13.53
C ALA A 39 20.85 11.67 14.49
N PRO A 40 19.95 12.31 15.25
CA PRO A 40 19.03 11.59 16.13
C PRO A 40 18.10 10.63 15.37
N SER A 41 17.56 11.08 14.22
CA SER A 41 16.68 10.24 13.39
C SER A 41 17.45 9.08 12.76
N LEU A 42 18.68 9.33 12.28
CA LEU A 42 19.55 8.29 11.71
C LEU A 42 20.00 7.29 12.78
N LEU A 43 20.26 7.74 14.00
CA LEU A 43 20.60 6.84 15.11
C LEU A 43 19.42 5.90 15.41
N ILE A 44 18.22 6.43 15.56
CA ILE A 44 16.99 5.63 15.81
C ILE A 44 16.79 4.64 14.66
N LEU A 45 16.86 5.11 13.41
CA LEU A 45 16.73 4.25 12.23
C LEU A 45 17.79 3.12 12.23
N THR A 46 19.04 3.46 12.54
CA THR A 46 20.14 2.48 12.54
C THR A 46 19.96 1.44 13.63
N VAL A 47 19.65 1.87 14.87
CA VAL A 47 19.54 0.97 16.02
C VAL A 47 18.28 0.10 15.96
N PHE A 48 17.14 0.65 15.54
CA PHE A 48 15.85 -0.05 15.63
C PHE A 48 15.39 -0.67 14.31
N ILE A 49 15.97 -0.30 13.17
CA ILE A 49 15.57 -0.86 11.87
C ILE A 49 16.77 -1.54 11.19
N ILE A 50 17.87 -0.82 10.94
CA ILE A 50 18.99 -1.37 10.16
C ILE A 50 19.69 -2.49 10.93
N TYR A 51 19.95 -2.30 12.21
CA TYR A 51 20.64 -3.32 13.03
C TYR A 51 19.81 -4.61 13.15
N PRO A 52 18.51 -4.61 13.54
CA PRO A 52 17.71 -5.84 13.56
C PRO A 52 17.55 -6.48 12.18
N LEU A 53 17.46 -5.67 11.11
CA LEU A 53 17.39 -6.18 9.74
C LEU A 53 18.68 -6.93 9.37
N THR A 54 19.85 -6.38 9.69
CA THR A 54 21.15 -7.06 9.44
C THR A 54 21.29 -8.32 10.28
N GLN A 55 20.83 -8.31 11.54
CA GLN A 55 20.80 -9.50 12.39
C GLN A 55 19.87 -10.57 11.83
N SER A 56 18.68 -10.20 11.39
CA SER A 56 17.75 -11.15 10.74
C SER A 56 18.37 -11.78 9.48
N PHE A 57 19.13 -10.99 8.68
CA PHE A 57 19.87 -11.55 7.54
C PHE A 57 20.92 -12.58 7.99
N TRP A 58 21.68 -12.24 9.03
CA TRP A 58 22.66 -13.15 9.60
C TRP A 58 21.99 -14.46 10.06
N TYR A 59 20.87 -14.37 10.79
CA TYR A 59 20.15 -15.55 11.26
C TYR A 59 19.61 -16.41 10.13
N SER A 60 19.19 -15.81 9.02
CA SER A 60 18.69 -16.57 7.86
C SER A 60 19.73 -17.52 7.25
N LEU A 61 21.02 -17.28 7.51
CA LEU A 61 22.16 -18.09 7.05
C LEU A 61 22.66 -19.10 8.09
N HIS A 62 22.00 -19.19 9.26
CA HIS A 62 22.38 -20.08 10.34
C HIS A 62 21.23 -21.03 10.70
N ASP A 63 21.58 -22.23 11.19
CA ASP A 63 20.65 -23.04 11.97
C ASP A 63 20.61 -22.46 13.38
N TRP A 64 19.57 -21.68 13.64
CA TRP A 64 19.42 -21.09 14.95
C TRP A 64 17.99 -21.27 15.47
N LYS A 65 17.93 -21.99 16.58
CA LYS A 65 16.70 -22.20 17.35
C LYS A 65 16.86 -21.59 18.73
N ILE A 66 15.81 -21.00 19.27
CA ILE A 66 15.83 -20.46 20.64
C ILE A 66 16.07 -21.62 21.62
N GLY A 67 17.09 -21.48 22.48
CA GLY A 67 17.50 -22.52 23.42
C GLY A 67 18.56 -23.50 22.89
N ALA A 68 19.01 -23.39 21.65
CA ALA A 68 20.15 -24.12 21.14
C ALA A 68 21.47 -23.59 21.71
N GLU A 69 22.40 -24.49 22.05
CA GLU A 69 23.71 -24.11 22.59
C GLU A 69 24.63 -23.45 21.57
N SER A 70 24.42 -23.70 20.26
CA SER A 70 25.24 -23.17 19.18
C SER A 70 24.40 -22.68 18.00
N GLN A 71 24.94 -21.72 17.27
CA GLN A 71 24.44 -21.27 15.98
C GLN A 71 25.37 -21.82 14.91
N GLU A 72 24.90 -22.81 14.15
CA GLU A 72 25.69 -23.39 13.10
C GLU A 72 25.50 -22.65 11.76
N TRP A 73 26.60 -22.39 11.07
CA TRP A 73 26.55 -21.76 9.75
C TRP A 73 26.01 -22.73 8.70
N LEU A 74 24.82 -22.48 8.18
CA LEU A 74 24.17 -23.28 7.10
C LEU A 74 24.36 -22.69 5.71
N GLY A 75 24.84 -21.45 5.60
CA GLY A 75 24.84 -20.72 4.33
C GLY A 75 23.40 -20.60 3.77
N LEU A 76 23.15 -21.16 2.60
CA LEU A 76 21.83 -21.15 1.96
C LEU A 76 20.92 -22.34 2.35
N GLY A 77 21.26 -23.09 3.40
CA GLY A 77 20.50 -24.29 3.81
C GLY A 77 19.04 -24.01 4.11
N ASN A 78 18.73 -22.92 4.83
CA ASN A 78 17.34 -22.53 5.12
C ASN A 78 16.54 -22.22 3.84
N TYR A 79 17.19 -21.57 2.85
CA TYR A 79 16.55 -21.26 1.56
C TYR A 79 16.31 -22.54 0.72
N ARG A 80 17.25 -23.53 0.80
CA ARG A 80 17.05 -24.81 0.14
C ARG A 80 15.90 -25.59 0.78
N ARG A 81 15.88 -25.67 2.13
CA ARG A 81 14.76 -26.28 2.88
C ARG A 81 13.43 -25.64 2.47
N MET A 82 13.38 -24.30 2.33
CA MET A 82 12.18 -23.57 1.91
C MET A 82 11.66 -24.00 0.54
N LEU A 83 12.55 -24.23 -0.42
CA LEU A 83 12.17 -24.69 -1.77
C LEU A 83 11.58 -26.12 -1.77
N GLU A 84 11.94 -26.93 -0.79
CA GLU A 84 11.47 -28.30 -0.59
C GLU A 84 10.22 -28.37 0.32
N ASP A 85 9.85 -27.26 0.99
CA ASP A 85 8.75 -27.18 1.94
C ASP A 85 7.40 -26.88 1.25
N GLU A 86 6.50 -27.86 1.20
CA GLU A 86 5.15 -27.71 0.63
C GLU A 86 4.33 -26.62 1.36
N ARG A 87 4.55 -26.44 2.66
CA ARG A 87 3.86 -25.41 3.44
C ARG A 87 4.27 -24.01 3.01
N PHE A 88 5.55 -23.81 2.68
CA PHE A 88 6.03 -22.54 2.15
C PHE A 88 5.34 -22.19 0.81
N TRP A 89 5.24 -23.15 -0.10
CA TRP A 89 4.59 -22.92 -1.39
C TRP A 89 3.09 -22.66 -1.24
N ASN A 90 2.42 -23.34 -0.31
CA ASN A 90 1.03 -23.05 0.03
C ASN A 90 0.89 -21.63 0.60
N ALA A 91 1.70 -21.24 1.59
CA ALA A 91 1.69 -19.91 2.18
C ALA A 91 1.98 -18.81 1.15
N LEU A 92 2.92 -19.03 0.24
CA LEU A 92 3.19 -18.13 -0.88
C LEU A 92 1.98 -17.99 -1.81
N ARG A 93 1.32 -19.09 -2.16
CA ARG A 93 0.11 -19.09 -2.99
C ARG A 93 -1.02 -18.33 -2.31
N VAL A 94 -1.28 -18.61 -1.04
CA VAL A 94 -2.33 -17.93 -0.24
C VAL A 94 -2.04 -16.43 -0.16
N THR A 95 -0.79 -16.05 0.14
CA THR A 95 -0.37 -14.65 0.17
C THR A 95 -0.57 -13.96 -1.19
N ALA A 96 -0.22 -14.64 -2.29
CA ALA A 96 -0.40 -14.09 -3.63
C ALA A 96 -1.88 -13.90 -3.99
N ILE A 97 -2.73 -14.89 -3.70
CA ILE A 97 -4.19 -14.79 -3.92
C ILE A 97 -4.77 -13.64 -3.09
N PHE A 98 -4.41 -13.57 -1.80
CA PHE A 98 -4.85 -12.49 -0.92
C PHE A 98 -4.43 -11.12 -1.43
N ALA A 99 -3.15 -10.96 -1.81
CA ALA A 99 -2.60 -9.69 -2.28
C ALA A 99 -3.25 -9.24 -3.60
N VAL A 100 -3.37 -10.13 -4.58
CA VAL A 100 -3.97 -9.79 -5.88
C VAL A 100 -5.47 -9.49 -5.73
N ALA A 101 -6.22 -10.33 -5.02
CA ALA A 101 -7.64 -10.12 -4.82
C ALA A 101 -7.91 -8.82 -4.05
N SER A 102 -7.18 -8.57 -2.95
CA SER A 102 -7.30 -7.34 -2.17
C SER A 102 -6.94 -6.11 -3.01
N LEU A 103 -5.83 -6.15 -3.74
CA LEU A 103 -5.41 -5.04 -4.59
C LEU A 103 -6.47 -4.70 -5.64
N VAL A 104 -6.90 -5.69 -6.43
CA VAL A 104 -7.83 -5.49 -7.54
C VAL A 104 -9.20 -5.03 -7.04
N LEU A 105 -9.74 -5.70 -6.03
CA LEU A 105 -11.07 -5.39 -5.52
C LEU A 105 -11.09 -4.05 -4.76
N GLN A 106 -10.10 -3.77 -3.90
CA GLN A 106 -10.04 -2.49 -3.18
C GLN A 106 -9.83 -1.31 -4.13
N MET A 107 -8.96 -1.43 -5.14
CA MET A 107 -8.78 -0.38 -6.14
C MET A 107 -10.05 -0.14 -6.94
N SER A 108 -10.71 -1.19 -7.41
CA SER A 108 -11.91 -1.09 -8.23
C SER A 108 -13.09 -0.51 -7.45
N ILE A 109 -13.38 -1.07 -6.28
CA ILE A 109 -14.50 -0.62 -5.43
C ILE A 109 -14.20 0.77 -4.85
N GLY A 110 -12.95 1.00 -4.41
CA GLY A 110 -12.51 2.30 -3.89
C GLY A 110 -12.62 3.41 -4.93
N TYR A 111 -12.23 3.13 -6.18
CA TYR A 111 -12.40 4.08 -7.29
C TYR A 111 -13.87 4.33 -7.59
N ALA A 112 -14.70 3.29 -7.68
CA ALA A 112 -16.13 3.44 -7.91
C ALA A 112 -16.81 4.27 -6.80
N ALA A 113 -16.48 4.00 -5.54
CA ALA A 113 -16.97 4.75 -4.39
C ALA A 113 -16.50 6.22 -4.43
N ALA A 114 -15.20 6.47 -4.73
CA ALA A 114 -14.67 7.82 -4.86
C ALA A 114 -15.34 8.62 -5.98
N ALA A 115 -15.56 8.01 -7.14
CA ALA A 115 -16.23 8.62 -8.27
C ALA A 115 -17.72 8.92 -7.98
N ALA A 116 -18.45 7.98 -7.36
CA ALA A 116 -19.86 8.17 -6.96
C ALA A 116 -20.03 9.28 -5.91
N LEU A 117 -19.07 9.39 -5.00
CA LEU A 117 -19.11 10.34 -3.90
C LEU A 117 -18.31 11.63 -4.18
N LEU A 118 -17.99 11.94 -5.44
CA LEU A 118 -17.15 13.08 -5.81
C LEU A 118 -17.80 14.44 -5.45
N ARG A 119 -19.11 14.55 -5.55
CA ARG A 119 -19.85 15.78 -5.22
C ARG A 119 -19.77 16.08 -3.72
N ASP A 120 -19.62 17.37 -3.38
CA ASP A 120 -19.46 17.79 -1.99
C ASP A 120 -20.81 18.15 -1.32
N THR A 121 -21.71 17.18 -1.23
CA THR A 121 -22.99 17.27 -0.53
C THR A 121 -22.86 16.81 0.92
N TRP A 122 -23.76 17.25 1.79
CA TRP A 122 -23.82 16.78 3.19
C TRP A 122 -23.98 15.24 3.25
N PHE A 123 -24.85 14.67 2.41
CA PHE A 123 -25.06 13.23 2.32
C PHE A 123 -23.77 12.48 1.94
N ASN A 124 -23.07 12.94 0.90
CA ASN A 124 -21.82 12.32 0.49
C ASN A 124 -20.74 12.41 1.57
N ARG A 125 -20.70 13.51 2.34
CA ARG A 125 -19.78 13.63 3.48
C ARG A 125 -20.09 12.60 4.56
N MET A 126 -21.35 12.39 4.93
CA MET A 126 -21.78 11.34 5.86
C MET A 126 -21.38 9.95 5.36
N VAL A 127 -21.67 9.63 4.11
CA VAL A 127 -21.34 8.32 3.52
C VAL A 127 -19.83 8.09 3.51
N ARG A 128 -19.03 9.10 3.13
CA ARG A 128 -17.55 9.01 3.20
C ARG A 128 -17.08 8.73 4.62
N SER A 129 -17.64 9.39 5.63
CA SER A 129 -17.30 9.15 7.03
C SER A 129 -17.66 7.74 7.48
N ALA A 130 -18.80 7.22 7.06
CA ALA A 130 -19.23 5.85 7.37
C ALA A 130 -18.30 4.80 6.73
N PHE A 131 -17.87 5.00 5.48
CA PHE A 131 -16.87 4.13 4.82
C PHE A 131 -15.50 4.21 5.48
N PHE A 132 -15.11 5.37 6.01
CA PHE A 132 -13.81 5.56 6.64
C PHE A 132 -13.77 5.04 8.08
N PHE A 133 -14.89 5.00 8.77
CA PHE A 133 -14.97 4.62 10.18
C PHE A 133 -14.29 3.27 10.51
N PRO A 134 -14.51 2.17 9.74
CA PRO A 134 -13.84 0.90 10.02
C PRO A 134 -12.30 0.97 9.95
N THR A 135 -11.76 1.89 9.17
CA THR A 135 -10.31 2.03 8.99
C THR A 135 -9.59 2.45 10.29
N ILE A 136 -10.28 3.18 11.17
CA ILE A 136 -9.70 3.68 12.44
C ILE A 136 -9.60 2.58 13.48
N VAL A 137 -10.44 1.54 13.38
CA VAL A 137 -10.49 0.44 14.35
C VAL A 137 -9.30 -0.50 14.14
N SER A 138 -8.74 -1.04 15.24
CA SER A 138 -7.67 -2.05 15.20
C SER A 138 -8.07 -3.27 14.38
N LEU A 139 -7.15 -3.79 13.57
CA LEU A 139 -7.35 -5.02 12.77
C LEU A 139 -7.69 -6.23 13.64
N ALA A 140 -6.97 -6.40 14.75
CA ALA A 140 -7.22 -7.51 15.67
C ALA A 140 -8.64 -7.43 16.28
N SER A 141 -9.09 -6.24 16.68
CA SER A 141 -10.45 -6.04 17.20
C SER A 141 -11.52 -6.35 16.16
N ILE A 142 -11.32 -5.90 14.93
CA ILE A 142 -12.22 -6.22 13.80
C ILE A 142 -12.23 -7.73 13.54
N GLY A 143 -11.07 -8.37 13.50
CA GLY A 143 -10.97 -9.81 13.32
C GLY A 143 -11.75 -10.59 14.39
N LEU A 144 -11.64 -10.20 15.66
CA LEU A 144 -12.38 -10.82 16.76
C LEU A 144 -13.90 -10.65 16.61
N VAL A 145 -14.36 -9.45 16.28
CA VAL A 145 -15.80 -9.17 16.06
C VAL A 145 -16.34 -10.00 14.90
N TRP A 146 -15.62 -10.03 13.76
CA TRP A 146 -16.05 -10.83 12.61
C TRP A 146 -16.01 -12.33 12.88
N ARG A 147 -14.99 -12.82 13.60
CA ARG A 147 -14.94 -14.22 14.03
C ARG A 147 -16.18 -14.60 14.85
N PHE A 148 -16.62 -13.76 15.79
CA PHE A 148 -17.84 -13.96 16.55
C PHE A 148 -19.11 -13.87 15.69
N LEU A 149 -19.21 -12.87 14.81
CA LEU A 149 -20.38 -12.70 13.93
C LEU A 149 -20.59 -13.86 12.96
N LEU A 150 -19.49 -14.47 12.50
CA LEU A 150 -19.46 -15.55 11.51
C LEU A 150 -19.48 -16.95 12.14
N ASP A 151 -19.52 -17.04 13.48
CA ASP A 151 -19.58 -18.34 14.16
C ASP A 151 -20.89 -19.08 13.80
N PRO A 152 -20.81 -20.34 13.31
CA PRO A 152 -22.00 -21.06 12.84
C PRO A 152 -22.97 -21.45 13.95
N SER A 153 -22.53 -21.44 15.21
CA SER A 153 -23.35 -21.89 16.36
C SER A 153 -24.01 -20.74 17.10
N ILE A 154 -23.27 -19.64 17.33
CA ILE A 154 -23.70 -18.53 18.18
C ILE A 154 -23.67 -17.18 17.48
N GLY A 155 -23.18 -17.13 16.23
CA GLY A 155 -22.99 -15.90 15.48
C GLY A 155 -24.29 -15.26 15.02
N LEU A 156 -24.29 -13.94 14.92
CA LEU A 156 -25.46 -13.18 14.45
C LEU A 156 -25.88 -13.60 13.03
N ILE A 157 -24.93 -13.86 12.14
CA ILE A 157 -25.20 -14.27 10.76
C ILE A 157 -25.85 -15.66 10.75
N ALA A 158 -25.40 -16.59 11.57
CA ALA A 158 -26.04 -17.90 11.73
C ALA A 158 -27.48 -17.78 12.26
N GLY A 159 -27.72 -16.89 13.21
CA GLY A 159 -29.08 -16.60 13.69
C GLY A 159 -30.02 -16.07 12.61
N ILE A 160 -29.53 -15.15 11.76
CA ILE A 160 -30.30 -14.61 10.64
C ILE A 160 -30.57 -15.67 9.57
N THR A 161 -29.57 -16.48 9.18
CA THR A 161 -29.74 -17.54 8.18
C THR A 161 -30.74 -18.60 8.65
N THR A 162 -30.67 -19.00 9.92
CA THR A 162 -31.63 -19.94 10.53
C THR A 162 -33.04 -19.37 10.58
N ALA A 163 -33.19 -18.08 10.93
CA ALA A 163 -34.51 -17.42 10.94
C ALA A 163 -35.12 -17.31 9.53
N LEU A 164 -34.30 -17.30 8.48
CA LEU A 164 -34.74 -17.33 7.08
C LEU A 164 -34.97 -18.77 6.55
N GLY A 165 -34.80 -19.81 7.38
CA GLY A 165 -34.98 -21.20 7.02
C GLY A 165 -33.81 -21.83 6.27
N ALA A 166 -32.62 -21.20 6.28
CA ALA A 166 -31.41 -21.73 5.69
C ALA A 166 -30.46 -22.32 6.76
N GLU A 167 -29.63 -23.26 6.36
CA GLU A 167 -28.60 -23.81 7.24
C GLU A 167 -27.46 -22.79 7.48
N PRO A 168 -26.93 -22.73 8.73
CA PRO A 168 -25.78 -21.89 9.03
C PRO A 168 -24.54 -22.31 8.22
N VAL A 169 -23.84 -21.33 7.65
CA VAL A 169 -22.63 -21.56 6.85
C VAL A 169 -21.40 -21.44 7.74
N SER A 170 -20.49 -22.41 7.62
CA SER A 170 -19.21 -22.45 8.35
C SER A 170 -18.14 -21.60 7.64
N TRP A 171 -18.31 -20.28 7.63
CA TRP A 171 -17.49 -19.33 6.87
C TRP A 171 -15.98 -19.42 7.11
N LEU A 172 -15.57 -19.72 8.34
CA LEU A 172 -14.16 -19.73 8.74
C LEU A 172 -13.61 -21.15 8.96
N GLN A 173 -14.48 -22.17 9.02
CA GLN A 173 -14.10 -23.56 9.23
C GLN A 173 -14.08 -24.38 7.92
N ASP A 174 -14.60 -23.81 6.84
CA ASP A 174 -14.55 -24.41 5.50
C ASP A 174 -13.30 -23.92 4.77
N PRO A 175 -12.41 -24.82 4.27
CA PRO A 175 -11.18 -24.43 3.57
C PRO A 175 -11.41 -23.57 2.31
N ASP A 176 -12.53 -23.78 1.63
CA ASP A 176 -12.85 -23.04 0.40
C ASP A 176 -13.43 -21.64 0.69
N LEU A 177 -14.07 -21.46 1.84
CA LEU A 177 -14.72 -20.20 2.23
C LEU A 177 -13.85 -19.31 3.12
N ALA A 178 -12.91 -19.88 3.87
CA ALA A 178 -12.14 -19.15 4.88
C ALA A 178 -11.33 -18.00 4.25
N LEU A 179 -10.54 -18.27 3.20
CA LEU A 179 -9.72 -17.25 2.54
C LEU A 179 -10.55 -16.12 1.89
N PRO A 180 -11.59 -16.43 1.08
CA PRO A 180 -12.50 -15.40 0.57
C PRO A 180 -13.14 -14.54 1.65
N THR A 181 -13.51 -15.13 2.78
CA THR A 181 -14.11 -14.43 3.91
C THR A 181 -13.13 -13.45 4.56
N VAL A 182 -11.90 -13.87 4.80
CA VAL A 182 -10.86 -13.00 5.36
C VAL A 182 -10.52 -11.85 4.38
N ILE A 183 -10.46 -12.14 3.07
CA ILE A 183 -10.28 -11.12 2.03
C ILE A 183 -11.43 -10.10 2.05
N PHE A 184 -12.67 -10.56 2.14
CA PHE A 184 -13.85 -9.69 2.23
C PHE A 184 -13.76 -8.74 3.43
N VAL A 185 -13.44 -9.25 4.62
CA VAL A 185 -13.31 -8.44 5.84
C VAL A 185 -12.17 -7.42 5.70
N SER A 186 -11.04 -7.82 5.10
CA SER A 186 -9.93 -6.92 4.81
C SER A 186 -10.32 -5.78 3.87
N ILE A 187 -11.04 -6.10 2.79
CA ILE A 187 -11.54 -5.10 1.83
C ILE A 187 -12.52 -4.16 2.52
N TRP A 188 -13.52 -4.70 3.21
CA TRP A 188 -14.53 -3.92 3.92
C TRP A 188 -13.89 -2.92 4.89
N LYS A 189 -12.88 -3.34 5.63
CA LYS A 189 -12.17 -2.47 6.57
C LYS A 189 -11.41 -1.34 5.88
N ASN A 190 -10.71 -1.63 4.79
CA ASN A 190 -9.73 -0.71 4.20
C ASN A 190 -10.28 0.10 3.01
N ILE A 191 -11.49 -0.20 2.53
CA ILE A 191 -12.08 0.46 1.36
C ILE A 191 -12.23 1.97 1.54
N GLY A 192 -12.55 2.43 2.76
CA GLY A 192 -12.69 3.85 3.08
C GLY A 192 -11.39 4.63 2.92
N PHE A 193 -10.26 4.04 3.31
CA PHE A 193 -8.93 4.63 3.12
C PHE A 193 -8.61 4.78 1.63
N THR A 194 -8.79 3.72 0.86
CA THR A 194 -8.58 3.71 -0.59
C THR A 194 -9.47 4.74 -1.29
N MET A 195 -10.75 4.77 -0.94
CA MET A 195 -11.70 5.74 -1.46
C MET A 195 -11.25 7.19 -1.21
N ILE A 196 -10.78 7.52 0.00
CA ILE A 196 -10.37 8.91 0.32
C ILE A 196 -9.15 9.33 -0.47
N ILE A 197 -8.14 8.47 -0.63
CA ILE A 197 -6.94 8.80 -1.42
C ILE A 197 -7.33 9.01 -2.88
N LEU A 198 -8.14 8.11 -3.46
CA LEU A 198 -8.59 8.22 -4.84
C LEU A 198 -9.52 9.42 -5.04
N LEU A 199 -10.37 9.75 -4.07
CA LEU A 199 -11.20 10.95 -4.09
C LEU A 199 -10.35 12.23 -4.11
N ALA A 200 -9.27 12.30 -3.35
CA ALA A 200 -8.35 13.43 -3.37
C ALA A 200 -7.69 13.56 -4.75
N GLY A 201 -7.24 12.45 -5.35
CA GLY A 201 -6.73 12.44 -6.72
C GLY A 201 -7.76 12.91 -7.75
N LEU A 202 -9.00 12.41 -7.67
CA LEU A 202 -10.08 12.83 -8.57
C LEU A 202 -10.42 14.32 -8.46
N LYS A 203 -10.37 14.89 -7.26
CA LYS A 203 -10.60 16.33 -7.03
C LYS A 203 -9.45 17.22 -7.52
N ALA A 204 -8.27 16.67 -7.68
CA ALA A 204 -7.11 17.40 -8.19
C ALA A 204 -7.11 17.54 -9.72
N VAL A 205 -7.95 16.81 -10.45
CA VAL A 205 -8.05 16.92 -11.91
C VAL A 205 -8.64 18.27 -12.30
N PRO A 206 -7.97 19.08 -13.15
CA PRO A 206 -8.45 20.38 -13.54
C PRO A 206 -9.79 20.33 -14.28
N THR A 207 -10.76 21.16 -13.87
CA THR A 207 -12.13 21.18 -14.43
C THR A 207 -12.17 21.56 -15.91
N HIS A 208 -11.26 22.41 -16.38
CA HIS A 208 -11.19 22.83 -17.78
C HIS A 208 -10.96 21.67 -18.76
N LEU A 209 -10.32 20.57 -18.33
CA LEU A 209 -10.16 19.37 -19.16
C LEU A 209 -11.53 18.70 -19.44
N TYR A 210 -12.39 18.67 -18.44
CA TYR A 210 -13.75 18.13 -18.62
C TYR A 210 -14.65 19.07 -19.43
N GLU A 211 -14.46 20.39 -19.30
CA GLU A 211 -15.20 21.40 -20.08
C GLU A 211 -14.83 21.29 -21.56
N ALA A 212 -13.55 21.21 -21.90
CA ALA A 212 -13.09 20.99 -23.26
C ALA A 212 -13.66 19.70 -23.86
N ALA A 213 -13.54 18.58 -23.13
CA ALA A 213 -14.08 17.30 -23.55
C ALA A 213 -15.60 17.29 -23.75
N ASN A 214 -16.35 18.12 -22.98
CA ASN A 214 -17.78 18.28 -23.18
C ASN A 214 -18.10 19.03 -24.48
N LEU A 215 -17.29 20.05 -24.83
CA LEU A 215 -17.43 20.76 -26.11
C LEU A 215 -17.13 19.85 -27.30
N ASP A 216 -16.16 18.93 -27.14
CA ASP A 216 -15.82 17.91 -28.16
C ASP A 216 -16.84 16.76 -28.21
N GLY A 217 -17.88 16.76 -27.41
CA GLY A 217 -18.91 15.71 -27.39
C GLY A 217 -18.47 14.39 -26.80
N ALA A 218 -17.38 14.38 -25.98
CA ALA A 218 -16.85 13.15 -25.38
C ALA A 218 -17.85 12.51 -24.40
N THR A 219 -18.06 11.21 -24.55
CA THR A 219 -18.91 10.41 -23.64
C THR A 219 -18.27 10.28 -22.26
N PRO A 220 -19.07 9.98 -21.19
CA PRO A 220 -18.52 9.77 -19.84
C PRO A 220 -17.42 8.71 -19.78
N ARG A 221 -17.54 7.63 -20.57
CA ARG A 221 -16.53 6.57 -20.65
C ARG A 221 -15.23 7.07 -21.26
N GLN A 222 -15.31 7.85 -22.35
CA GLN A 222 -14.13 8.46 -22.97
C GLN A 222 -13.42 9.41 -22.02
N ARG A 223 -14.16 10.25 -21.29
CA ARG A 223 -13.61 11.15 -20.27
C ARG A 223 -12.88 10.38 -19.16
N THR A 224 -13.47 9.27 -18.69
CA THR A 224 -12.83 8.44 -17.67
C THR A 224 -11.48 7.87 -18.17
N TRP A 225 -11.46 7.29 -19.38
CA TRP A 225 -10.28 6.60 -19.88
C TRP A 225 -9.19 7.52 -20.41
N HIS A 226 -9.53 8.68 -21.01
CA HIS A 226 -8.57 9.56 -21.66
C HIS A 226 -8.21 10.80 -20.84
N ILE A 227 -9.00 11.14 -19.82
CA ILE A 227 -8.74 12.30 -18.97
C ILE A 227 -8.54 11.88 -17.51
N THR A 228 -9.56 11.25 -16.90
CA THR A 228 -9.56 10.99 -15.47
C THR A 228 -8.45 10.03 -15.05
N LEU A 229 -8.43 8.82 -15.61
CA LEU A 229 -7.46 7.80 -15.25
C LEU A 229 -5.99 8.22 -15.53
N PRO A 230 -5.67 8.82 -16.68
CA PRO A 230 -4.33 9.36 -16.90
C PRO A 230 -3.95 10.47 -15.91
N SER A 231 -4.85 11.38 -15.61
CA SER A 231 -4.57 12.49 -14.69
C SER A 231 -4.33 12.04 -13.25
N ILE A 232 -5.02 11.00 -12.78
CA ILE A 232 -4.85 10.46 -11.41
C ILE A 232 -3.84 9.33 -11.34
N ARG A 233 -3.11 9.05 -12.39
CA ARG A 233 -2.14 7.95 -12.48
C ARG A 233 -1.12 7.93 -11.34
N PRO A 234 -0.51 9.07 -10.90
CA PRO A 234 0.37 9.07 -9.74
C PRO A 234 -0.35 8.63 -8.45
N THR A 235 -1.61 9.03 -8.28
CA THR A 235 -2.45 8.62 -7.14
C THR A 235 -2.78 7.13 -7.21
N LEU A 236 -3.09 6.59 -8.40
CA LEU A 236 -3.31 5.15 -8.59
C LEU A 236 -2.06 4.34 -8.25
N LEU A 237 -0.87 4.77 -8.73
CA LEU A 237 0.39 4.14 -8.41
C LEU A 237 0.63 4.14 -6.89
N PHE A 238 0.57 5.29 -6.25
CA PHE A 238 0.78 5.43 -4.81
C PHE A 238 -0.17 4.53 -4.01
N THR A 239 -1.46 4.57 -4.33
CA THR A 239 -2.48 3.76 -3.67
C THR A 239 -2.23 2.26 -3.89
N SER A 240 -1.93 1.85 -5.12
CA SER A 240 -1.67 0.44 -5.45
C SER A 240 -0.42 -0.09 -4.73
N MET A 241 0.63 0.73 -4.58
CA MET A 241 1.83 0.34 -3.83
C MET A 241 1.53 0.11 -2.35
N ILE A 242 0.80 1.03 -1.71
CA ILE A 242 0.41 0.88 -0.30
C ILE A 242 -0.46 -0.38 -0.11
N LEU A 243 -1.45 -0.58 -0.96
CA LEU A 243 -2.33 -1.75 -0.87
C LEU A 243 -1.57 -3.06 -1.07
N MET A 244 -0.66 -3.11 -2.05
CA MET A 244 0.14 -4.30 -2.31
C MET A 244 1.05 -4.63 -1.12
N ILE A 245 1.77 -3.65 -0.57
CA ILE A 245 2.64 -3.85 0.58
C ILE A 245 1.82 -4.36 1.78
N ASN A 246 0.71 -3.69 2.12
CA ASN A 246 -0.14 -4.09 3.23
C ASN A 246 -0.75 -5.49 3.05
N SER A 247 -1.13 -5.84 1.81
CA SER A 247 -1.73 -7.15 1.53
C SER A 247 -0.71 -8.30 1.58
N LEU A 248 0.54 -8.05 1.16
CA LEU A 248 1.63 -9.03 1.27
C LEU A 248 2.08 -9.25 2.73
N GLN A 249 1.87 -8.25 3.58
CA GLN A 249 2.23 -8.27 5.00
C GLN A 249 1.03 -8.54 5.92
N VAL A 250 -0.08 -9.06 5.38
CA VAL A 250 -1.26 -9.36 6.20
C VAL A 250 -0.93 -10.41 7.25
N PHE A 251 -1.21 -10.08 8.51
CA PHE A 251 -0.99 -10.95 9.68
C PHE A 251 -2.18 -10.91 10.64
N ASP A 252 -2.42 -9.75 11.28
CA ASP A 252 -3.37 -9.61 12.39
C ASP A 252 -4.75 -10.21 12.10
N LEU A 253 -5.28 -9.93 10.91
CA LEU A 253 -6.62 -10.38 10.52
C LEU A 253 -6.66 -11.90 10.34
N VAL A 254 -5.68 -12.47 9.65
CA VAL A 254 -5.57 -13.92 9.41
C VAL A 254 -5.37 -14.64 10.75
N TYR A 255 -4.43 -14.19 11.57
CA TYR A 255 -4.10 -14.80 12.85
C TYR A 255 -5.31 -14.79 13.81
N VAL A 256 -6.03 -13.68 13.93
CA VAL A 256 -7.18 -13.55 14.84
C VAL A 256 -8.41 -14.32 14.34
N MET A 257 -8.71 -14.27 13.03
CA MET A 257 -9.91 -14.88 12.49
C MET A 257 -9.80 -16.39 12.33
N THR A 258 -8.66 -16.88 11.83
CA THR A 258 -8.52 -18.28 11.38
C THR A 258 -7.26 -18.96 11.89
N ASP A 259 -6.29 -18.20 12.40
CA ASP A 259 -4.96 -18.72 12.78
C ASP A 259 -4.29 -19.53 11.64
N GLY A 260 -4.46 -19.07 10.39
CA GLY A 260 -3.96 -19.75 9.20
C GLY A 260 -4.79 -20.97 8.75
N GLY A 261 -5.80 -21.40 9.54
CA GLY A 261 -6.67 -22.54 9.25
C GLY A 261 -7.87 -22.23 8.36
N PRO A 262 -8.74 -23.23 8.12
CA PRO A 262 -8.50 -24.67 8.36
C PRO A 262 -7.50 -25.26 7.36
N LEU A 263 -6.78 -26.30 7.78
CA LEU A 263 -5.84 -27.02 6.91
C LEU A 263 -4.83 -26.12 6.16
N PHE A 264 -4.38 -25.05 6.80
CA PHE A 264 -3.51 -24.01 6.21
C PHE A 264 -4.11 -23.25 5.00
N ALA A 265 -5.43 -23.29 4.83
CA ALA A 265 -6.10 -22.62 3.70
C ALA A 265 -5.98 -21.08 3.72
N THR A 266 -5.71 -20.50 4.88
CA THR A 266 -5.49 -19.06 5.04
C THR A 266 -4.08 -18.73 5.53
N ASP A 267 -3.16 -19.70 5.59
CA ASP A 267 -1.81 -19.50 6.09
C ASP A 267 -0.99 -18.63 5.12
N THR A 268 -0.62 -17.44 5.55
CA THR A 268 0.19 -16.51 4.76
C THR A 268 1.67 -16.64 5.11
N LEU A 269 2.54 -16.06 4.27
CA LEU A 269 3.99 -16.04 4.57
C LEU A 269 4.29 -15.41 5.93
N VAL A 270 3.54 -14.36 6.34
CA VAL A 270 3.75 -13.71 7.63
C VAL A 270 3.25 -14.58 8.79
N THR A 271 2.12 -15.28 8.61
CA THR A 271 1.60 -16.20 9.62
C THR A 271 2.54 -17.41 9.78
N MET A 272 3.04 -17.95 8.66
CA MET A 272 4.04 -19.03 8.69
C MET A 272 5.35 -18.56 9.35
N MET A 273 5.87 -17.39 8.99
CA MET A 273 7.06 -16.80 9.61
C MET A 273 6.89 -16.65 11.13
N PHE A 274 5.73 -16.15 11.57
CA PHE A 274 5.41 -16.02 12.99
C PHE A 274 5.41 -17.38 13.70
N ARG A 275 4.75 -18.36 13.11
CA ARG A 275 4.69 -19.71 13.67
C ARG A 275 6.06 -20.38 13.77
N GLU A 276 6.87 -20.30 12.70
CA GLU A 276 8.23 -20.86 12.74
C GLU A 276 9.12 -20.15 13.76
N GLY A 277 9.06 -18.82 13.85
CA GLY A 277 9.91 -18.04 14.75
C GLY A 277 9.50 -18.08 16.22
N PHE A 278 8.20 -18.00 16.50
CA PHE A 278 7.70 -17.80 17.88
C PHE A 278 7.00 -19.01 18.48
N GLU A 279 6.48 -19.92 17.69
CA GLU A 279 5.86 -21.16 18.18
C GLU A 279 6.81 -22.35 18.07
N ASN A 280 7.51 -22.50 16.93
CA ASN A 280 8.50 -23.56 16.69
C ASN A 280 9.91 -23.17 17.13
N PHE A 281 10.13 -21.88 17.50
CA PHE A 281 11.40 -21.34 17.93
C PHE A 281 12.56 -21.47 16.91
N ASP A 282 12.24 -21.67 15.62
CA ASP A 282 13.18 -21.77 14.51
C ASP A 282 13.41 -20.38 13.88
N ILE A 283 14.25 -19.59 14.55
CA ILE A 283 14.54 -18.21 14.14
C ILE A 283 15.28 -18.15 12.79
N GLY A 284 16.17 -19.12 12.53
CA GLY A 284 16.92 -19.21 11.29
C GLY A 284 16.00 -19.33 10.08
N TYR A 285 15.08 -20.28 10.12
CA TYR A 285 14.12 -20.52 9.05
C TYR A 285 13.10 -19.38 8.93
N ALA A 286 12.53 -18.89 10.05
CA ALA A 286 11.64 -17.73 10.05
C ALA A 286 12.28 -16.49 9.44
N SER A 287 13.56 -16.23 9.74
CA SER A 287 14.34 -15.14 9.14
C SER A 287 14.52 -15.30 7.63
N ALA A 288 14.74 -16.53 7.15
CA ALA A 288 14.83 -16.81 5.72
C ALA A 288 13.48 -16.51 5.00
N ILE A 289 12.33 -16.90 5.59
CA ILE A 289 11.00 -16.58 5.07
C ILE A 289 10.81 -15.06 5.01
N ALA A 290 11.20 -14.33 6.07
CA ALA A 290 11.12 -12.86 6.12
C ALA A 290 11.92 -12.20 4.99
N TRP A 291 13.13 -12.69 4.70
CA TRP A 291 13.98 -12.15 3.63
C TRP A 291 13.42 -12.44 2.23
N VAL A 292 12.80 -13.61 2.02
CA VAL A 292 12.11 -13.90 0.75
C VAL A 292 10.90 -12.98 0.58
N LEU A 293 10.10 -12.78 1.62
CA LEU A 293 8.98 -11.82 1.59
C LEU A 293 9.47 -10.39 1.31
N PHE A 294 10.55 -9.96 1.96
CA PHE A 294 11.16 -8.66 1.72
C PHE A 294 11.61 -8.49 0.26
N ALA A 295 12.31 -9.48 -0.28
CA ALA A 295 12.74 -9.49 -1.68
C ALA A 295 11.54 -9.45 -2.65
N LEU A 296 10.46 -10.19 -2.35
CA LEU A 296 9.23 -10.19 -3.12
C LEU A 296 8.57 -8.79 -3.14
N ILE A 297 8.46 -8.14 -1.98
CA ILE A 297 7.91 -6.78 -1.86
C ILE A 297 8.75 -5.79 -2.66
N LEU A 298 10.08 -5.84 -2.55
CA LEU A 298 10.98 -4.97 -3.31
C LEU A 298 10.84 -5.17 -4.82
N LEU A 299 10.80 -6.44 -5.26
CA LEU A 299 10.66 -6.78 -6.68
C LEU A 299 9.34 -6.25 -7.25
N LEU A 300 8.23 -6.52 -6.57
CA LEU A 300 6.90 -6.09 -7.01
C LEU A 300 6.77 -4.56 -6.98
N SER A 301 7.31 -3.90 -5.96
CA SER A 301 7.34 -2.42 -5.89
C SER A 301 8.16 -1.82 -7.02
N ALA A 302 9.33 -2.38 -7.31
CA ALA A 302 10.16 -1.94 -8.42
C ALA A 302 9.48 -2.16 -9.79
N LEU A 303 8.77 -3.28 -9.94
CA LEU A 303 7.99 -3.59 -11.14
C LEU A 303 6.84 -2.57 -11.32
N GLN A 304 6.08 -2.27 -10.25
CA GLN A 304 5.04 -1.25 -10.31
C GLN A 304 5.59 0.11 -10.70
N LEU A 305 6.70 0.55 -10.10
CA LEU A 305 7.35 1.81 -10.47
C LEU A 305 7.77 1.86 -11.93
N ARG A 306 8.32 0.76 -12.47
CA ARG A 306 8.73 0.69 -13.88
C ARG A 306 7.53 0.74 -14.82
N LEU A 307 6.46 0.00 -14.54
CA LEU A 307 5.25 -0.04 -15.36
C LEU A 307 4.56 1.33 -15.46
N PHE A 308 4.59 2.09 -14.37
CA PHE A 308 3.99 3.43 -14.37
C PHE A 308 4.90 4.50 -15.00
N ARG A 309 6.25 4.38 -14.88
CA ARG A 309 7.20 5.30 -15.51
C ARG A 309 7.28 5.14 -17.04
N TYR A 310 7.15 3.92 -17.54
CA TYR A 310 7.27 3.64 -18.98
C TYR A 310 6.22 4.37 -19.82
N ASN A 311 5.09 4.71 -19.25
CA ASN A 311 3.99 5.39 -19.95
C ASN A 311 4.01 6.94 -19.78
N ASP A 312 5.00 7.53 -19.08
CA ASP A 312 5.14 8.99 -18.94
C ASP A 312 6.06 9.62 -20.03
N VAL A 313 6.55 8.81 -20.99
CA VAL A 313 7.55 9.22 -22.00
C VAL A 313 6.91 9.40 -23.39
N ASP A 314 5.61 9.15 -23.56
CA ASP A 314 4.82 9.45 -24.75
C ASP A 314 3.78 10.52 -24.38
#